data_813921d5c5efb7d06c700914aa11ed1a
#
_entry.id   813921d5c5efb7d06c700914aa11ed1a
#
_cell.length_a   1.000
_cell.length_b   1.000
_cell.length_c   1.000
_cell.angle_alpha   90.00
_cell.angle_beta   90.00
_cell.angle_gamma   90.00
#
_symmetry.space_group_name_H-M   'P 1'
#
loop_
_entity.id
_entity.type
_entity.pdbx_description
1 polymer ?
#
loop_
_entity_poly.entity_id
_entity_poly.type
_entity_poly.pdbx_seq_one_letter_code
_entity_poly.pdbx_strand_id
1 'polypeptide(L)'
;MQLDALTKAGVEARDVFSDVTSGSKNAAQRPGMRRLLEYATAGDAVVVWRVDRLGRSLIDVLNTVTLLRESGIGIRSIQDGIDPATTSGRLMLNMLATLAEYERELITERVNAGIAAAKASGTQFGRPRVEPAVIAEKLAIVNDARAKGRTATDAARLVGWSRATFYRHNATDQSQDS
;
A
#
# COMPACT_ATOMS: atom_id res chain seq x y z
N MET A 1 -12.76 -3.70 32.74
CA MET A 1 -12.58 -5.09 32.24
C MET A 1 -11.37 -5.28 31.28
N GLN A 2 -11.27 -4.61 30.12
CA GLN A 2 -10.10 -4.81 29.23
C GLN A 2 -8.80 -4.29 29.85
N LEU A 3 -8.78 -3.06 30.35
CA LEU A 3 -7.62 -2.46 31.01
C LEU A 3 -7.13 -3.28 32.21
N ASP A 4 -8.05 -3.74 33.04
CA ASP A 4 -7.71 -4.56 34.22
C ASP A 4 -7.04 -5.88 33.83
N ALA A 5 -7.47 -6.47 32.69
CA ALA A 5 -6.86 -7.69 32.18
C ALA A 5 -5.46 -7.46 31.62
N LEU A 6 -5.22 -6.34 30.92
CA LEU A 6 -3.91 -5.95 30.45
C LEU A 6 -2.95 -5.69 31.63
N THR A 7 -3.40 -4.95 32.65
CA THR A 7 -2.60 -4.70 33.85
C THR A 7 -2.26 -6.01 34.58
N LYS A 8 -3.22 -6.94 34.73
CA LYS A 8 -2.98 -8.27 35.30
C LYS A 8 -2.03 -9.12 34.47
N ALA A 9 -1.98 -8.88 33.15
CA ALA A 9 -1.02 -9.55 32.25
C ALA A 9 0.37 -8.92 32.27
N GLY A 10 0.61 -7.86 33.08
CA GLY A 10 1.90 -7.22 33.27
C GLY A 10 2.12 -5.99 32.38
N VAL A 11 1.09 -5.49 31.67
CA VAL A 11 1.21 -4.26 30.86
C VAL A 11 1.12 -3.04 31.78
N GLU A 12 2.12 -2.16 31.72
CA GLU A 12 2.12 -0.91 32.48
C GLU A 12 1.15 0.11 31.85
N ALA A 13 0.57 0.98 32.69
CA ALA A 13 -0.42 1.96 32.21
C ALA A 13 0.11 2.91 31.14
N ARG A 14 1.41 3.23 31.15
CA ARG A 14 2.07 4.06 30.13
C ARG A 14 2.18 3.38 28.76
N ASP A 15 2.17 2.05 28.73
CA ASP A 15 2.32 1.23 27.53
C ASP A 15 0.95 0.78 26.98
N VAL A 16 -0.14 1.35 27.49
CA VAL A 16 -1.49 1.07 27.01
C VAL A 16 -1.86 2.03 25.89
N PHE A 17 -2.08 1.51 24.71
CA PHE A 17 -2.56 2.23 23.53
C PHE A 17 -4.05 1.93 23.33
N SER A 18 -4.86 2.98 23.26
CA SER A 18 -6.30 2.84 23.07
C SER A 18 -6.81 3.68 21.91
N ASP A 19 -7.80 3.13 21.20
CA ASP A 19 -8.57 3.83 20.19
C ASP A 19 -10.05 3.84 20.59
N VAL A 20 -10.63 5.05 20.64
CA VAL A 20 -12.07 5.22 20.76
C VAL A 20 -12.62 5.40 19.36
N THR A 21 -12.93 4.29 18.67
CA THR A 21 -13.45 4.35 17.30
C THR A 21 -14.66 3.46 17.14
N SER A 22 -15.70 4.00 16.49
CA SER A 22 -16.72 3.20 15.83
C SER A 22 -16.03 2.42 14.70
N GLY A 23 -16.25 1.11 14.58
CA GLY A 23 -15.50 0.12 13.77
C GLY A 23 -15.30 0.37 12.27
N SER A 24 -15.22 1.64 11.81
CA SER A 24 -15.15 2.02 10.39
C SER A 24 -13.74 2.20 9.82
N LYS A 25 -12.69 2.27 10.66
CA LYS A 25 -11.31 2.51 10.19
C LYS A 25 -10.44 1.25 10.28
N ASN A 26 -9.58 1.02 9.29
CA ASN A 26 -8.58 -0.04 9.31
C ASN A 26 -7.61 0.13 10.49
N ALA A 27 -7.00 -0.96 10.97
CA ALA A 27 -6.06 -0.94 12.10
C ALA A 27 -4.95 0.11 11.90
N ALA A 28 -4.28 0.12 10.74
CA ALA A 28 -3.23 1.07 10.41
C ALA A 28 -3.68 2.55 10.36
N GLN A 29 -4.99 2.82 10.24
CA GLN A 29 -5.56 4.17 10.24
C GLN A 29 -6.02 4.64 11.62
N ARG A 30 -5.96 3.75 12.63
CA ARG A 30 -6.31 4.08 14.02
C ARG A 30 -5.12 4.74 14.70
N PRO A 31 -5.30 5.92 15.32
CA PRO A 31 -4.20 6.66 15.92
C PRO A 31 -3.46 5.90 17.02
N GLY A 32 -4.18 5.14 17.85
CA GLY A 32 -3.59 4.32 18.90
C GLY A 32 -2.76 3.17 18.35
N MET A 33 -3.27 2.46 17.34
CA MET A 33 -2.53 1.40 16.67
C MET A 33 -1.26 1.94 15.99
N ARG A 34 -1.33 3.09 15.33
CA ARG A 34 -0.17 3.71 14.71
C ARG A 34 0.90 4.06 15.73
N ARG A 35 0.52 4.68 16.86
CA ARG A 35 1.45 4.99 17.96
C ARG A 35 2.07 3.72 18.55
N LEU A 36 1.29 2.65 18.69
CA LEU A 36 1.79 1.36 19.15
C LEU A 36 2.86 0.80 18.19
N LEU A 37 2.60 0.85 16.87
CA LEU A 37 3.56 0.37 15.86
C LEU A 37 4.82 1.24 15.77
N GLU A 38 4.71 2.53 16.06
CA GLU A 38 5.86 3.46 16.13
C GLU A 38 6.67 3.27 17.44
N TYR A 39 6.04 2.79 18.51
CA TYR A 39 6.64 2.61 19.82
C TYR A 39 7.31 1.25 19.97
N ALA A 40 6.64 0.17 19.52
CA ALA A 40 7.09 -1.20 19.68
C ALA A 40 8.29 -1.51 18.79
N THR A 41 9.25 -2.24 19.33
CA THR A 41 10.49 -2.65 18.66
C THR A 41 10.61 -4.17 18.58
N ALA A 42 11.52 -4.66 17.75
CA ALA A 42 11.79 -6.10 17.64
C ALA A 42 12.17 -6.68 19.01
N GLY A 43 11.52 -7.79 19.39
CA GLY A 43 11.67 -8.44 20.69
C GLY A 43 10.55 -8.07 21.69
N ASP A 44 9.80 -6.99 21.45
CA ASP A 44 8.63 -6.65 22.25
C ASP A 44 7.44 -7.59 21.98
N ALA A 45 6.45 -7.57 22.86
CA ALA A 45 5.20 -8.30 22.70
C ALA A 45 3.98 -7.38 22.85
N VAL A 46 3.15 -7.32 21.82
CA VAL A 46 1.85 -6.66 21.87
C VAL A 46 0.84 -7.56 22.56
N VAL A 47 0.30 -7.09 23.69
CA VAL A 47 -0.72 -7.81 24.47
C VAL A 47 -2.09 -7.23 24.16
N VAL A 48 -3.03 -8.06 23.73
CA VAL A 48 -4.40 -7.68 23.46
C VAL A 48 -5.38 -8.51 24.30
N TRP A 49 -6.55 -7.95 24.58
CA TRP A 49 -7.61 -8.70 25.22
C TRP A 49 -8.08 -9.87 24.35
N ARG A 50 -8.33 -9.59 23.05
CA ARG A 50 -8.69 -10.56 22.01
C ARG A 50 -8.08 -10.16 20.69
N VAL A 51 -7.81 -11.13 19.82
CA VAL A 51 -7.23 -10.91 18.49
C VAL A 51 -8.10 -9.97 17.63
N ASP A 52 -9.43 -9.98 17.83
CA ASP A 52 -10.36 -9.06 17.15
C ASP A 52 -10.12 -7.57 17.46
N ARG A 53 -9.30 -7.25 18.47
CA ARG A 53 -8.87 -5.87 18.75
C ARG A 53 -7.80 -5.39 17.78
N LEU A 54 -7.10 -6.29 17.13
CA LEU A 54 -6.06 -5.96 16.15
C LEU A 54 -6.63 -5.46 14.81
N GLY A 55 -7.89 -5.78 14.48
CA GLY A 55 -8.49 -5.37 13.23
C GLY A 55 -10.02 -5.31 13.27
N ARG A 56 -10.65 -4.71 12.25
CA ARG A 56 -12.10 -4.61 12.09
C ARG A 56 -12.72 -5.78 11.30
N SER A 57 -11.90 -6.50 10.59
CA SER A 57 -12.25 -7.68 9.80
C SER A 57 -11.17 -8.73 9.96
N LEU A 58 -11.46 -9.96 9.57
CA LEU A 58 -10.47 -11.04 9.58
C LEU A 58 -9.22 -10.63 8.78
N ILE A 59 -9.38 -10.09 7.59
CA ILE A 59 -8.28 -9.65 6.72
C ILE A 59 -7.43 -8.56 7.42
N ASP A 60 -8.08 -7.59 8.09
CA ASP A 60 -7.37 -6.51 8.80
C ASP A 60 -6.59 -7.05 10.00
N VAL A 61 -7.16 -8.01 10.73
CA VAL A 61 -6.46 -8.74 11.81
C VAL A 61 -5.26 -9.49 11.27
N LEU A 62 -5.44 -10.28 10.21
CA LEU A 62 -4.38 -11.06 9.58
C LEU A 62 -3.24 -10.18 9.08
N ASN A 63 -3.55 -9.05 8.42
CA ASN A 63 -2.54 -8.09 7.99
C ASN A 63 -1.76 -7.49 9.16
N THR A 64 -2.44 -7.16 10.27
CA THR A 64 -1.80 -6.62 11.48
C THR A 64 -0.89 -7.67 12.13
N VAL A 65 -1.34 -8.92 12.22
CA VAL A 65 -0.53 -10.05 12.74
C VAL A 65 0.73 -10.24 11.90
N THR A 66 0.58 -10.23 10.57
CA THR A 66 1.72 -10.36 9.64
C THR A 66 2.72 -9.22 9.83
N LEU A 67 2.22 -7.97 9.87
CA LEU A 67 3.05 -6.77 10.05
C LEU A 67 3.87 -6.85 11.36
N LEU A 68 3.24 -7.18 12.48
CA LEU A 68 3.92 -7.32 13.77
C LEU A 68 4.98 -8.41 13.73
N ARG A 69 4.67 -9.56 13.15
CA ARG A 69 5.59 -10.68 13.00
C ARG A 69 6.80 -10.32 12.12
N GLU A 70 6.58 -9.67 10.98
CA GLU A 70 7.65 -9.21 10.08
C GLU A 70 8.55 -8.17 10.77
N SER A 71 7.99 -7.38 11.69
CA SER A 71 8.72 -6.43 12.53
C SER A 71 9.42 -7.09 13.74
N GLY A 72 9.32 -8.40 13.90
CA GLY A 72 9.91 -9.12 15.03
C GLY A 72 9.19 -8.90 16.36
N ILE A 73 7.93 -8.43 16.33
CA ILE A 73 7.11 -8.13 17.49
C ILE A 73 6.18 -9.32 17.78
N GLY A 74 6.24 -9.83 19.01
CA GLY A 74 5.37 -10.91 19.48
C GLY A 74 3.92 -10.46 19.65
N ILE A 75 2.98 -11.40 19.61
CA ILE A 75 1.55 -11.14 19.85
C ILE A 75 1.02 -12.09 20.91
N ARG A 76 0.41 -11.54 21.95
CA ARG A 76 -0.24 -12.30 23.01
C ARG A 76 -1.71 -11.88 23.14
N SER A 77 -2.64 -12.85 23.04
CA SER A 77 -4.06 -12.62 23.29
C SER A 77 -4.48 -13.32 24.57
N ILE A 78 -5.02 -12.53 25.51
CA ILE A 78 -5.36 -13.04 26.85
C ILE A 78 -6.55 -14.01 26.78
N GLN A 79 -7.63 -13.60 26.09
CA GLN A 79 -8.89 -14.35 26.06
C GLN A 79 -8.83 -15.52 25.06
N ASP A 80 -8.09 -15.40 23.99
CA ASP A 80 -8.00 -16.45 22.95
C ASP A 80 -6.90 -17.48 23.27
N GLY A 81 -6.15 -17.30 24.37
CA GLY A 81 -5.09 -18.21 24.78
C GLY A 81 -3.89 -18.25 23.83
N ILE A 82 -3.72 -17.18 23.01
CA ILE A 82 -2.57 -17.08 22.10
C ILE A 82 -1.41 -16.47 22.86
N ASP A 83 -0.37 -17.29 23.07
CA ASP A 83 0.87 -16.88 23.72
C ASP A 83 2.05 -17.49 22.94
N PRO A 84 2.94 -16.68 22.35
CA PRO A 84 4.07 -17.15 21.56
C PRO A 84 5.07 -17.98 22.39
N ALA A 85 5.03 -17.88 23.71
CA ALA A 85 5.83 -18.71 24.58
C ALA A 85 5.38 -20.18 24.62
N THR A 86 4.11 -20.45 24.31
CA THR A 86 3.53 -21.80 24.28
C THR A 86 3.59 -22.42 22.87
N THR A 87 3.65 -23.76 22.80
CA THR A 87 3.62 -24.47 21.52
C THR A 87 2.30 -24.27 20.78
N SER A 88 1.17 -24.30 21.50
CA SER A 88 -0.17 -24.07 20.92
C SER A 88 -0.33 -22.63 20.43
N GLY A 89 0.14 -21.63 21.17
CA GLY A 89 0.10 -20.23 20.76
C GLY A 89 0.95 -19.98 19.50
N ARG A 90 2.14 -20.56 19.41
CA ARG A 90 2.96 -20.49 18.19
C ARG A 90 2.26 -21.14 17.00
N LEU A 91 1.62 -22.29 17.20
CA LEU A 91 0.84 -22.94 16.15
C LEU A 91 -0.30 -22.04 15.66
N MET A 92 -1.08 -21.46 16.58
CA MET A 92 -2.17 -20.52 16.25
C MET A 92 -1.65 -19.32 15.43
N LEU A 93 -0.55 -18.69 15.87
CA LEU A 93 0.05 -17.55 15.15
C LEU A 93 0.53 -17.94 13.74
N ASN A 94 1.11 -19.11 13.59
CA ASN A 94 1.53 -19.63 12.27
C ASN A 94 0.32 -19.88 11.37
N MET A 95 -0.77 -20.48 11.90
CA MET A 95 -2.02 -20.67 11.14
C MET A 95 -2.62 -19.34 10.69
N LEU A 96 -2.65 -18.33 11.56
CA LEU A 96 -3.11 -16.98 11.19
C LEU A 96 -2.25 -16.36 10.09
N ALA A 97 -0.93 -16.50 10.16
CA ALA A 97 -0.02 -16.01 9.12
C ALA A 97 -0.25 -16.71 7.78
N THR A 98 -0.36 -18.04 7.77
CA THR A 98 -0.64 -18.81 6.54
C THR A 98 -2.00 -18.44 5.94
N LEU A 99 -3.01 -18.23 6.79
CA LEU A 99 -4.32 -17.77 6.33
C LEU A 99 -4.24 -16.36 5.70
N ALA A 100 -3.41 -15.47 6.25
CA ALA A 100 -3.18 -14.15 5.69
C ALA A 100 -2.54 -14.21 4.29
N GLU A 101 -1.56 -15.08 4.10
CA GLU A 101 -0.91 -15.31 2.81
C GLU A 101 -1.93 -15.84 1.78
N TYR A 102 -2.69 -16.85 2.15
CA TYR A 102 -3.73 -17.41 1.28
C TYR A 102 -4.79 -16.38 0.86
N GLU A 103 -5.29 -15.56 1.79
CA GLU A 103 -6.24 -14.48 1.45
C GLU A 103 -5.63 -13.45 0.50
N ARG A 104 -4.35 -13.10 0.65
CA ARG A 104 -3.65 -12.20 -0.29
C ARG A 104 -3.54 -12.81 -1.69
N GLU A 105 -3.24 -14.10 -1.79
CA GLU A 105 -3.19 -14.82 -3.07
C GLU A 105 -4.55 -14.80 -3.75
N LEU A 106 -5.63 -15.13 -3.05
CA LEU A 106 -7.00 -15.06 -3.57
C LEU A 106 -7.39 -13.65 -4.06
N ILE A 107 -7.01 -12.61 -3.33
CA ILE A 107 -7.26 -11.22 -3.75
C ILE A 107 -6.49 -10.92 -5.04
N THR A 108 -5.22 -11.31 -5.12
CA THR A 108 -4.37 -11.12 -6.29
C THR A 108 -4.93 -11.84 -7.51
N GLU A 109 -5.38 -13.08 -7.36
CA GLU A 109 -6.04 -13.84 -8.43
C GLU A 109 -7.31 -13.14 -8.95
N ARG A 110 -8.17 -12.67 -8.05
CA ARG A 110 -9.38 -11.92 -8.42
C ARG A 110 -9.06 -10.63 -9.15
N VAL A 111 -8.06 -9.87 -8.69
CA VAL A 111 -7.61 -8.65 -9.35
C VAL A 111 -7.07 -8.95 -10.74
N ASN A 112 -6.21 -9.96 -10.88
CA ASN A 112 -5.64 -10.36 -12.16
C ASN A 112 -6.72 -10.83 -13.14
N ALA A 113 -7.69 -11.62 -12.67
CA ALA A 113 -8.83 -12.05 -13.48
C ALA A 113 -9.68 -10.84 -13.93
N GLY A 114 -9.93 -9.87 -13.03
CA GLY A 114 -10.62 -8.62 -13.35
C GLY A 114 -9.87 -7.78 -14.39
N ILE A 115 -8.55 -7.65 -14.25
CA ILE A 115 -7.69 -6.95 -15.23
C ILE A 115 -7.74 -7.67 -16.60
N ALA A 116 -7.66 -9.00 -16.61
CA ALA A 116 -7.73 -9.79 -17.83
C ALA A 116 -9.09 -9.61 -18.54
N ALA A 117 -10.19 -9.67 -17.80
CA ALA A 117 -11.52 -9.43 -18.33
C ALA A 117 -11.70 -8.01 -18.89
N ALA A 118 -11.20 -6.99 -18.17
CA ALA A 118 -11.25 -5.60 -18.63
C ALA A 118 -10.40 -5.38 -19.88
N LYS A 119 -9.22 -6.01 -19.98
CA LYS A 119 -8.40 -5.98 -21.22
C LYS A 119 -9.12 -6.67 -22.39
N ALA A 120 -9.76 -7.81 -22.15
CA ALA A 120 -10.53 -8.51 -23.18
C ALA A 120 -11.74 -7.68 -23.68
N SER A 121 -12.33 -6.84 -22.83
CA SER A 121 -13.38 -5.88 -23.19
C SER A 121 -12.86 -4.58 -23.80
N GLY A 122 -11.56 -4.47 -24.11
CA GLY A 122 -10.96 -3.31 -24.78
C GLY A 122 -10.55 -2.17 -23.85
N THR A 123 -10.63 -2.34 -22.53
CA THR A 123 -10.19 -1.31 -21.59
C THR A 123 -8.67 -1.15 -21.65
N GLN A 124 -8.20 0.05 -21.94
CA GLN A 124 -6.78 0.39 -21.92
C GLN A 124 -6.37 0.84 -20.52
N PHE A 125 -5.36 0.16 -19.96
CA PHE A 125 -4.76 0.52 -18.68
C PHE A 125 -3.55 1.42 -18.87
N GLY A 126 -3.27 2.25 -17.88
CA GLY A 126 -2.14 3.14 -17.87
C GLY A 126 -2.53 4.60 -18.14
N ARG A 127 -1.52 5.45 -18.33
CA ARG A 127 -1.74 6.86 -18.64
C ARG A 127 -2.39 6.99 -20.02
N PRO A 128 -3.49 7.77 -20.16
CA PRO A 128 -4.10 8.02 -21.45
C PRO A 128 -3.06 8.54 -22.46
N ARG A 129 -3.13 8.02 -23.68
CA ARG A 129 -2.27 8.53 -24.76
C ARG A 129 -2.71 9.95 -25.11
N VAL A 130 -1.74 10.84 -25.31
CA VAL A 130 -2.03 12.17 -25.83
C VAL A 130 -2.43 12.02 -27.29
N GLU A 131 -3.48 12.70 -27.70
CA GLU A 131 -3.96 12.63 -29.08
C GLU A 131 -2.86 13.06 -30.08
N PRO A 132 -2.72 12.35 -31.21
CA PRO A 132 -1.71 12.68 -32.22
C PRO A 132 -1.79 14.14 -32.70
N ALA A 133 -3.00 14.69 -32.85
CA ALA A 133 -3.22 16.08 -33.23
C ALA A 133 -2.60 17.07 -32.23
N VAL A 134 -2.73 16.82 -30.93
CA VAL A 134 -2.14 17.65 -29.87
C VAL A 134 -0.61 17.55 -29.88
N ILE A 135 -0.06 16.37 -30.21
CA ILE A 135 1.38 16.18 -30.35
C ILE A 135 1.90 16.96 -31.55
N ALA A 136 1.23 16.87 -32.70
CA ALA A 136 1.59 17.57 -33.91
C ALA A 136 1.56 19.10 -33.73
N GLU A 137 0.52 19.63 -33.09
CA GLU A 137 0.43 21.07 -32.78
C GLU A 137 1.60 21.53 -31.91
N LYS A 138 1.92 20.78 -30.85
CA LYS A 138 3.06 21.08 -29.98
C LYS A 138 4.39 20.99 -30.69
N LEU A 139 4.57 20.00 -31.57
CA LEU A 139 5.77 19.88 -32.39
C LEU A 139 5.92 21.07 -33.31
N ALA A 140 4.88 21.53 -33.96
CA ALA A 140 4.90 22.72 -34.84
C ALA A 140 5.38 23.97 -34.07
N ILE A 141 4.87 24.21 -32.86
CA ILE A 141 5.27 25.33 -31.99
C ILE A 141 6.77 25.22 -31.63
N VAL A 142 7.23 24.02 -31.23
CA VAL A 142 8.64 23.81 -30.85
C VAL A 142 9.56 24.02 -32.06
N ASN A 143 9.20 23.50 -33.25
CA ASN A 143 9.99 23.61 -34.44
C ASN A 143 10.06 25.05 -34.95
N ASP A 144 8.97 25.81 -34.93
CA ASP A 144 8.94 27.25 -35.23
C ASP A 144 9.88 28.06 -34.30
N ALA A 145 9.77 27.77 -32.97
CA ALA A 145 10.65 28.42 -32.00
C ALA A 145 12.14 28.11 -32.22
N ARG A 146 12.45 26.88 -32.65
CA ARG A 146 13.83 26.49 -33.05
C ARG A 146 14.32 27.17 -34.32
N ALA A 147 13.45 27.29 -35.31
CA ALA A 147 13.76 28.04 -36.54
C ALA A 147 14.08 29.51 -36.25
N LYS A 148 13.49 30.09 -35.21
CA LYS A 148 13.74 31.44 -34.68
C LYS A 148 14.96 31.53 -33.74
N GLY A 149 15.84 30.49 -33.70
CA GLY A 149 17.11 30.47 -32.99
C GLY A 149 17.04 30.06 -31.49
N ARG A 150 15.89 29.60 -31.00
CA ARG A 150 15.82 29.10 -29.61
C ARG A 150 16.50 27.73 -29.44
N THR A 151 17.04 27.48 -28.25
CA THR A 151 17.58 26.15 -27.94
C THR A 151 16.45 25.11 -27.88
N ALA A 152 16.76 23.84 -28.13
CA ALA A 152 15.76 22.76 -28.04
C ALA A 152 15.11 22.67 -26.65
N THR A 153 15.84 23.00 -25.58
CA THR A 153 15.37 23.02 -24.23
C THR A 153 14.34 24.13 -24.00
N ASP A 154 14.66 25.34 -24.44
CA ASP A 154 13.79 26.50 -24.26
C ASP A 154 12.53 26.41 -25.14
N ALA A 155 12.67 25.91 -26.38
CA ALA A 155 11.55 25.68 -27.27
C ALA A 155 10.58 24.61 -26.72
N ALA A 156 11.09 23.49 -26.21
CA ALA A 156 10.25 22.45 -25.59
C ALA A 156 9.48 22.94 -24.36
N ARG A 157 10.07 23.83 -23.57
CA ARG A 157 9.41 24.44 -22.40
C ARG A 157 8.17 25.24 -22.75
N LEU A 158 8.07 25.83 -23.93
CA LEU A 158 6.90 26.61 -24.38
C LEU A 158 5.63 25.76 -24.37
N VAL A 159 5.75 24.45 -24.65
CA VAL A 159 4.62 23.51 -24.70
C VAL A 159 4.58 22.58 -23.48
N GLY A 160 5.38 22.87 -22.42
CA GLY A 160 5.45 22.08 -21.20
C GLY A 160 6.17 20.74 -21.38
N TRP A 161 7.05 20.60 -22.37
CA TRP A 161 7.82 19.39 -22.61
C TRP A 161 9.24 19.49 -22.06
N SER A 162 9.80 18.34 -21.64
CA SER A 162 11.24 18.20 -21.48
C SER A 162 11.94 18.07 -22.84
N ARG A 163 13.25 18.35 -22.89
CA ARG A 163 14.07 18.11 -24.08
C ARG A 163 13.96 16.66 -24.57
N ALA A 164 13.95 15.69 -23.66
CA ALA A 164 13.81 14.27 -24.00
C ALA A 164 12.44 13.96 -24.60
N THR A 165 11.36 14.56 -24.10
CA THR A 165 10.01 14.41 -24.63
C THR A 165 9.92 14.95 -26.06
N PHE A 166 10.51 16.12 -26.31
CA PHE A 166 10.56 16.70 -27.66
C PHE A 166 11.26 15.76 -28.66
N TYR A 167 12.48 15.31 -28.37
CA TYR A 167 13.20 14.42 -29.30
C TYR A 167 12.48 13.09 -29.51
N ARG A 168 11.85 12.52 -28.52
CA ARG A 168 11.05 11.29 -28.68
C ARG A 168 9.91 11.46 -29.69
N HIS A 169 9.15 12.56 -29.60
CA HIS A 169 8.05 12.82 -30.53
C HIS A 169 8.54 13.23 -31.91
N ASN A 170 9.63 14.03 -32.01
CA ASN A 170 10.21 14.44 -33.27
C ASN A 170 10.80 13.26 -34.08
N ALA A 171 11.39 12.26 -33.42
CA ALA A 171 11.89 11.05 -34.08
C ALA A 171 10.74 10.17 -34.62
N THR A 172 9.59 10.10 -33.88
CA THR A 172 8.43 9.34 -34.32
C THR A 172 7.75 9.97 -35.54
N ASP A 173 7.72 11.29 -35.62
CA ASP A 173 7.14 12.06 -36.73
C ASP A 173 7.93 11.82 -38.04
N GLN A 174 9.27 11.84 -38.00
CA GLN A 174 10.14 11.58 -39.14
C GLN A 174 10.06 10.12 -39.64
N SER A 175 9.60 9.18 -38.82
CA SER A 175 9.47 7.76 -39.19
C SER A 175 8.14 7.46 -39.91
N GLN A 176 7.17 8.39 -39.92
CA GLN A 176 5.88 8.24 -40.60
C GLN A 176 5.86 8.86 -42.00
N ASP A 177 6.86 9.69 -42.36
CA ASP A 177 7.01 10.34 -43.66
C ASP A 177 8.01 9.62 -44.62
N SER A 178 8.50 8.42 -44.24
CA SER A 178 9.37 7.57 -45.04
C SER A 178 8.70 6.29 -45.48
#